data_57d9e96e7d1498ef2e46393fd955a182
#
_entry.id   57d9e96e7d1498ef2e46393fd955a182
#
_cell.length_a   1.000
_cell.length_b   1.000
_cell.length_c   1.000
_cell.angle_alpha   90.00
_cell.angle_beta   90.00
_cell.angle_gamma   90.00
#
_symmetry.space_group_name_H-M   'P 1'
#
loop_
_entity.id
_entity.type
_entity.pdbx_description
1 polymer ?
#
loop_
_entity_poly.entity_id
_entity_poly.type
_entity_poly.pdbx_seq_one_letter_code
_entity_poly.pdbx_strand_id
1 'polypeptide(L)'
;AQFRGFAAAFVKTRAVPDGERDKGEMRLYDVKDLPRAKLGPKAPDSAKAIASVAPRALDGTALDAEHPRKALAAWITGKQNPTFAKAFVNRAWAGLLGSGFVEPVDDLRPGNPAELPEALDLLAADFTTGGFDVRRLLRTICLSAAYARGAGPDAKLWASFALTPVPADVLLDAVVS
;
A
#
# COMPACT_ATOMS: atom_id res chain seq x y z
N ALA A 1 -7.20 19.88 8.42
CA ALA A 1 -8.20 19.07 9.17
C ALA A 1 -8.05 17.58 8.88
N GLN A 2 -7.98 17.16 7.62
CA GLN A 2 -7.91 15.77 7.15
C GLN A 2 -6.74 14.97 7.76
N PHE A 3 -5.51 15.51 7.70
CA PHE A 3 -4.32 14.86 8.27
C PHE A 3 -4.47 14.55 9.76
N ARG A 4 -5.02 15.46 10.56
CA ARG A 4 -5.19 15.25 12.01
C ARG A 4 -6.15 14.10 12.30
N GLY A 5 -7.26 14.01 11.57
CA GLY A 5 -8.23 12.92 11.70
C GLY A 5 -7.61 11.56 11.38
N PHE A 6 -6.85 11.48 10.29
CA PHE A 6 -6.12 10.27 9.90
C PHE A 6 -5.05 9.88 10.93
N ALA A 7 -4.23 10.83 11.36
CA ALA A 7 -3.20 10.60 12.39
C ALA A 7 -3.80 10.18 13.74
N ALA A 8 -5.02 10.60 14.07
CA ALA A 8 -5.72 10.20 15.29
C ALA A 8 -6.01 8.69 15.34
N ALA A 9 -6.08 8.00 14.21
CA ALA A 9 -6.21 6.54 14.18
C ALA A 9 -5.05 5.79 14.84
N PHE A 10 -3.87 6.43 14.93
CA PHE A 10 -2.65 5.84 15.48
C PHE A 10 -2.28 6.35 16.87
N VAL A 11 -3.05 7.27 17.44
CA VAL A 11 -2.71 7.93 18.71
C VAL A 11 -2.63 6.96 19.90
N LYS A 12 -3.35 5.85 19.82
CA LYS A 12 -3.33 4.76 20.83
C LYS A 12 -2.25 3.71 20.56
N THR A 13 -1.62 3.73 19.41
CA THR A 13 -0.67 2.70 18.96
C THR A 13 0.68 2.84 19.66
N ARG A 14 1.25 1.74 20.12
CA ARG A 14 2.58 1.67 20.74
C ARG A 14 3.34 0.46 20.24
N ALA A 15 4.64 0.64 20.07
CA ALA A 15 5.57 -0.46 19.95
C ALA A 15 5.84 -1.01 21.38
N VAL A 16 5.55 -2.28 21.57
CA VAL A 16 5.75 -2.99 22.84
C VAL A 16 6.79 -4.06 22.58
N PRO A 17 7.84 -4.20 23.44
CA PRO A 17 8.83 -5.26 23.29
C PRO A 17 8.14 -6.63 23.28
N ASP A 18 8.54 -7.47 22.33
CA ASP A 18 8.12 -8.86 22.29
C ASP A 18 9.16 -9.73 23.03
N GLY A 19 8.76 -10.25 24.18
CA GLY A 19 9.58 -11.11 25.03
C GLY A 19 10.72 -10.44 25.82
N GLU A 20 11.47 -11.26 26.54
CA GLU A 20 12.71 -10.88 27.21
C GLU A 20 13.90 -10.95 26.23
N ARG A 21 14.87 -10.08 26.42
CA ARG A 21 16.04 -9.95 25.57
C ARG A 21 17.25 -10.63 26.17
N ASP A 22 17.90 -11.52 25.42
CA ASP A 22 19.27 -11.93 25.67
C ASP A 22 20.28 -10.87 25.20
N LYS A 23 21.42 -10.80 25.91
CA LYS A 23 22.46 -9.81 25.60
C LYS A 23 23.05 -10.07 24.21
N GLY A 24 22.81 -9.10 23.31
CA GLY A 24 23.35 -9.13 21.93
C GLY A 24 22.30 -9.39 20.83
N GLU A 25 21.08 -9.76 21.18
CA GLU A 25 20.01 -9.98 20.19
C GLU A 25 19.30 -8.67 19.79
N MET A 26 18.81 -8.66 18.55
CA MET A 26 17.96 -7.58 18.04
C MET A 26 16.61 -7.62 18.77
N ARG A 27 16.20 -6.49 19.36
CA ARG A 27 14.92 -6.42 20.04
C ARG A 27 13.78 -6.35 19.05
N LEU A 28 12.91 -7.34 19.05
CA LEU A 28 11.64 -7.32 18.35
C LEU A 28 10.61 -6.50 19.10
N TYR A 29 9.73 -5.84 18.37
CA TYR A 29 8.63 -5.05 18.92
C TYR A 29 7.33 -5.48 18.26
N ASP A 30 6.33 -5.73 19.09
CA ASP A 30 4.96 -5.89 18.66
C ASP A 30 4.23 -4.54 18.66
N VAL A 31 3.28 -4.36 17.75
CA VAL A 31 2.50 -3.12 17.64
C VAL A 31 1.13 -3.35 18.27
N LYS A 32 0.91 -2.77 19.45
CA LYS A 32 -0.33 -2.92 20.21
C LYS A 32 -1.10 -1.61 20.33
N ASP A 33 -2.42 -1.70 20.32
CA ASP A 33 -3.31 -0.59 20.63
C ASP A 33 -3.60 -0.57 22.13
N LEU A 34 -3.43 0.61 22.74
CA LEU A 34 -3.73 0.84 24.14
C LEU A 34 -5.18 1.33 24.29
N PRO A 35 -5.84 1.07 25.45
CA PRO A 35 -7.20 1.56 25.71
C PRO A 35 -7.34 3.09 25.61
N ARG A 36 -6.27 3.80 25.94
CA ARG A 36 -6.21 5.28 25.89
C ARG A 36 -4.88 5.75 25.29
N ALA A 37 -4.91 6.91 24.63
CA ALA A 37 -3.68 7.58 24.21
C ALA A 37 -2.83 7.94 25.44
N LYS A 38 -1.60 7.43 25.52
CA LYS A 38 -0.64 7.79 26.57
C LYS A 38 0.32 8.85 26.02
N LEU A 39 -0.04 10.10 26.20
CA LEU A 39 0.87 11.21 25.94
C LEU A 39 1.60 11.56 27.25
N GLY A 40 2.93 11.59 27.19
CA GLY A 40 3.74 12.05 28.32
C GLY A 40 3.53 13.56 28.59
N PRO A 41 3.91 14.05 29.80
CA PRO A 41 3.74 15.47 30.14
C PRO A 41 4.51 16.41 29.21
N LYS A 42 5.60 15.96 28.61
CA LYS A 42 6.42 16.69 27.64
C LYS A 42 6.00 16.44 26.17
N ALA A 43 4.81 15.87 25.93
CA ALA A 43 4.36 15.64 24.56
C ALA A 43 4.18 16.98 23.81
N PRO A 44 4.61 17.06 22.53
CA PRO A 44 4.44 18.24 21.72
C PRO A 44 2.95 18.63 21.59
N ASP A 45 2.67 19.92 21.46
CA ASP A 45 1.29 20.40 21.32
C ASP A 45 0.61 19.86 20.06
N SER A 46 1.38 19.58 19.01
CA SER A 46 0.89 18.88 17.81
C SER A 46 0.33 17.49 18.13
N ALA A 47 1.01 16.72 19.00
CA ALA A 47 0.54 15.38 19.41
C ALA A 47 -0.72 15.48 20.29
N LYS A 48 -0.80 16.48 21.20
CA LYS A 48 -2.00 16.77 22.00
C LYS A 48 -3.16 17.15 21.11
N ALA A 49 -2.91 17.99 20.09
CA ALA A 49 -3.92 18.41 19.13
C ALA A 49 -4.45 17.26 18.27
N ILE A 50 -3.60 16.28 17.91
CA ILE A 50 -4.03 15.07 17.21
C ILE A 50 -4.87 14.18 18.13
N ALA A 51 -4.45 14.01 19.37
CA ALA A 51 -5.17 13.16 20.34
C ALA A 51 -6.55 13.70 20.73
N SER A 52 -6.82 14.99 20.52
CA SER A 52 -8.12 15.63 20.80
C SER A 52 -9.11 15.52 19.63
N VAL A 53 -8.69 15.03 18.47
CA VAL A 53 -9.52 14.93 17.26
C VAL A 53 -10.09 13.51 17.13
N ALA A 54 -11.37 13.41 16.74
CA ALA A 54 -11.96 12.13 16.41
C ALA A 54 -11.27 11.50 15.20
N PRO A 55 -10.97 10.19 15.22
CA PRO A 55 -10.30 9.50 14.12
C PRO A 55 -11.19 9.48 12.88
N ARG A 56 -10.60 9.78 11.72
CA ARG A 56 -11.27 9.78 10.42
C ARG A 56 -10.36 9.23 9.33
N ALA A 57 -10.96 8.57 8.36
CA ALA A 57 -10.30 8.18 7.12
C ALA A 57 -9.99 9.41 6.24
N LEU A 58 -9.23 9.20 5.16
CA LEU A 58 -8.82 10.29 4.27
C LEU A 58 -9.99 10.91 3.48
N ASP A 59 -11.04 10.16 3.25
CA ASP A 59 -12.29 10.65 2.63
C ASP A 59 -13.23 11.36 3.62
N GLY A 60 -12.84 11.44 4.91
CA GLY A 60 -13.63 12.04 5.97
C GLY A 60 -14.55 11.04 6.70
N THR A 61 -14.62 9.78 6.28
CA THR A 61 -15.40 8.74 6.97
C THR A 61 -14.97 8.64 8.44
N ALA A 62 -15.94 8.68 9.35
CA ALA A 62 -15.69 8.52 10.78
C ALA A 62 -15.23 7.08 11.06
N LEU A 63 -14.15 6.96 11.83
CA LEU A 63 -13.63 5.67 12.27
C LEU A 63 -14.08 5.38 13.70
N ASP A 64 -14.19 4.10 14.04
CA ASP A 64 -14.45 3.67 15.40
C ASP A 64 -13.39 4.22 16.36
N ALA A 65 -13.83 4.99 17.37
CA ALA A 65 -12.93 5.62 18.32
C ALA A 65 -12.36 4.63 19.37
N GLU A 66 -12.97 3.47 19.53
CA GLU A 66 -12.49 2.42 20.43
C GLU A 66 -11.32 1.67 19.79
N HIS A 67 -11.47 1.28 18.52
CA HIS A 67 -10.48 0.54 17.75
C HIS A 67 -10.10 1.25 16.43
N PRO A 68 -9.58 2.49 16.48
CA PRO A 68 -9.46 3.33 15.30
C PRO A 68 -8.48 2.80 14.26
N ARG A 69 -7.40 2.11 14.65
CA ARG A 69 -6.45 1.49 13.74
C ARG A 69 -7.07 0.30 12.99
N LYS A 70 -7.86 -0.53 13.69
CA LYS A 70 -8.58 -1.65 13.10
C LYS A 70 -9.64 -1.15 12.11
N ALA A 71 -10.38 -0.09 12.48
CA ALA A 71 -11.35 0.54 11.61
C ALA A 71 -10.70 1.16 10.37
N LEU A 72 -9.53 1.81 10.53
CA LEU A 72 -8.76 2.32 9.41
C LEU A 72 -8.27 1.21 8.48
N ALA A 73 -7.76 0.10 9.02
CA ALA A 73 -7.34 -1.04 8.22
C ALA A 73 -8.51 -1.60 7.41
N ALA A 74 -9.67 -1.77 8.03
CA ALA A 74 -10.89 -2.23 7.36
C ALA A 74 -11.36 -1.26 6.26
N TRP A 75 -11.24 0.07 6.49
CA TRP A 75 -11.54 1.07 5.48
C TRP A 75 -10.56 1.01 4.31
N ILE A 76 -9.23 0.93 4.58
CA ILE A 76 -8.20 0.85 3.52
C ILE A 76 -8.45 -0.37 2.63
N THR A 77 -8.69 -1.55 3.22
CA THR A 77 -8.86 -2.81 2.49
C THR A 77 -10.31 -3.09 2.10
N GLY A 78 -11.21 -2.15 2.38
CA GLY A 78 -12.62 -2.26 2.06
C GLY A 78 -12.87 -2.21 0.55
N LYS A 79 -13.84 -3.01 0.07
CA LYS A 79 -14.23 -3.04 -1.35
C LYS A 79 -14.74 -1.70 -1.88
N GLN A 80 -15.12 -0.80 -0.99
CA GLN A 80 -15.58 0.56 -1.33
C GLN A 80 -14.42 1.55 -1.54
N ASN A 81 -13.19 1.16 -1.20
CA ASN A 81 -12.01 1.98 -1.44
C ASN A 81 -11.29 1.51 -2.71
N PRO A 82 -11.54 2.16 -3.86
CA PRO A 82 -10.94 1.74 -5.13
C PRO A 82 -9.42 1.97 -5.17
N THR A 83 -8.91 2.91 -4.37
CA THR A 83 -7.50 3.29 -4.38
C THR A 83 -6.59 2.14 -3.94
N PHE A 84 -7.01 1.32 -2.98
CA PHE A 84 -6.24 0.16 -2.53
C PHE A 84 -6.00 -0.84 -3.66
N ALA A 85 -7.07 -1.23 -4.37
CA ALA A 85 -6.98 -2.15 -5.49
C ALA A 85 -6.17 -1.56 -6.64
N LYS A 86 -6.43 -0.30 -7.01
CA LYS A 86 -5.69 0.41 -8.08
C LYS A 86 -4.20 0.52 -7.77
N ALA A 87 -3.82 0.87 -6.54
CA ALA A 87 -2.43 0.97 -6.14
C ALA A 87 -1.70 -0.38 -6.25
N PHE A 88 -2.34 -1.45 -5.78
CA PHE A 88 -1.75 -2.78 -5.87
C PHE A 88 -1.61 -3.27 -7.31
N VAL A 89 -2.67 -3.11 -8.11
CA VAL A 89 -2.66 -3.46 -9.55
C VAL A 89 -1.60 -2.68 -10.30
N ASN A 90 -1.49 -1.37 -10.05
CA ASN A 90 -0.48 -0.53 -10.70
C ASN A 90 0.94 -0.98 -10.39
N ARG A 91 1.22 -1.32 -9.12
CA ARG A 91 2.52 -1.88 -8.71
C ARG A 91 2.81 -3.24 -9.33
N ALA A 92 1.82 -4.15 -9.34
CA ALA A 92 1.98 -5.47 -9.95
C ALA A 92 2.25 -5.36 -11.46
N TRP A 93 1.50 -4.47 -12.14
CA TRP A 93 1.70 -4.18 -13.55
C TRP A 93 3.08 -3.61 -13.84
N ALA A 94 3.51 -2.57 -13.09
CA ALA A 94 4.82 -1.96 -13.23
C ALA A 94 5.96 -2.95 -12.99
N GLY A 95 5.82 -3.80 -11.98
CA GLY A 95 6.82 -4.84 -11.66
C GLY A 95 6.97 -5.90 -12.75
N LEU A 96 5.91 -6.18 -13.51
CA LEU A 96 5.93 -7.18 -14.59
C LEU A 96 6.25 -6.59 -15.97
N LEU A 97 5.87 -5.34 -16.21
CA LEU A 97 5.94 -4.70 -17.54
C LEU A 97 6.90 -3.50 -17.61
N GLY A 98 7.53 -3.16 -16.47
CA GLY A 98 8.56 -2.12 -16.38
C GLY A 98 8.04 -0.71 -16.13
N SER A 99 6.76 -0.44 -16.35
CA SER A 99 6.09 0.84 -16.00
C SER A 99 4.63 0.61 -15.62
N GLY A 100 4.10 1.46 -14.74
CA GLY A 100 2.72 1.42 -14.31
C GLY A 100 1.76 2.16 -15.24
N PHE A 101 0.46 2.01 -15.01
CA PHE A 101 -0.55 2.88 -15.62
C PHE A 101 -0.45 4.31 -15.11
N VAL A 102 0.06 4.48 -13.87
CA VAL A 102 0.35 5.75 -13.22
C VAL A 102 1.82 5.79 -12.85
N GLU A 103 2.51 6.85 -13.24
CA GLU A 103 3.91 7.11 -12.88
C GLU A 103 4.05 8.52 -12.24
N PRO A 104 4.82 8.67 -11.15
CA PRO A 104 5.42 7.59 -10.34
C PRO A 104 4.39 6.61 -9.79
N VAL A 105 4.77 5.35 -9.68
CA VAL A 105 3.88 4.19 -9.41
C VAL A 105 2.89 4.37 -8.24
N ASP A 106 3.26 5.17 -7.25
CA ASP A 106 2.44 5.41 -6.05
C ASP A 106 1.68 6.74 -6.08
N ASP A 107 1.82 7.53 -7.13
CA ASP A 107 1.22 8.87 -7.19
C ASP A 107 -0.19 8.84 -7.82
N LEU A 108 -1.12 8.16 -7.17
CA LEU A 108 -2.53 8.05 -7.61
C LEU A 108 -3.40 9.27 -7.24
N ARG A 109 -2.81 10.47 -7.21
CA ARG A 109 -3.57 11.71 -6.98
C ARG A 109 -4.42 12.12 -8.19
N PRO A 110 -5.51 12.88 -8.01
CA PRO A 110 -6.37 13.31 -9.12
C PRO A 110 -5.66 14.11 -10.22
N GLY A 111 -4.56 14.80 -9.88
CA GLY A 111 -3.75 15.55 -10.85
C GLY A 111 -2.76 14.72 -11.66
N ASN A 112 -2.70 13.40 -11.43
CA ASN A 112 -1.84 12.47 -12.16
C ASN A 112 -2.66 11.30 -12.70
N PRO A 113 -3.36 11.48 -13.84
CA PRO A 113 -4.24 10.46 -14.39
C PRO A 113 -3.44 9.25 -14.93
N ALA A 114 -4.07 8.09 -14.90
CA ALA A 114 -3.52 6.88 -15.53
C ALA A 114 -3.50 7.02 -17.06
N GLU A 115 -2.51 6.42 -17.73
CA GLU A 115 -2.42 6.40 -19.19
C GLU A 115 -3.56 5.61 -19.87
N LEU A 116 -4.02 4.52 -19.24
CA LEU A 116 -5.18 3.72 -19.67
C LEU A 116 -6.10 3.48 -18.48
N PRO A 117 -6.88 4.49 -18.06
CA PRO A 117 -7.69 4.42 -16.85
C PRO A 117 -8.70 3.27 -16.86
N GLU A 118 -9.33 2.98 -18.01
CA GLU A 118 -10.29 1.89 -18.12
C GLU A 118 -9.64 0.52 -17.89
N ALA A 119 -8.41 0.31 -18.33
CA ALA A 119 -7.69 -0.95 -18.12
C ALA A 119 -7.31 -1.12 -16.64
N LEU A 120 -6.82 -0.05 -15.99
CA LEU A 120 -6.55 -0.05 -14.57
C LEU A 120 -7.81 -0.31 -13.75
N ASP A 121 -8.92 0.32 -14.12
CA ASP A 121 -10.20 0.17 -13.42
C ASP A 121 -10.76 -1.24 -13.58
N LEU A 122 -10.67 -1.83 -14.77
CA LEU A 122 -11.10 -3.19 -15.03
C LEU A 122 -10.30 -4.20 -14.18
N LEU A 123 -8.97 -4.10 -14.19
CA LEU A 123 -8.11 -4.98 -13.39
C LEU A 123 -8.33 -4.80 -11.89
N ALA A 124 -8.52 -3.56 -11.41
CA ALA A 124 -8.80 -3.28 -10.02
C ALA A 124 -10.18 -3.82 -9.58
N ALA A 125 -11.17 -3.73 -10.44
CA ALA A 125 -12.50 -4.31 -10.20
C ALA A 125 -12.45 -5.84 -10.14
N ASP A 126 -11.75 -6.48 -11.08
CA ASP A 126 -11.55 -7.95 -11.08
C ASP A 126 -10.78 -8.41 -9.83
N PHE A 127 -9.73 -7.69 -9.46
CA PHE A 127 -8.95 -7.97 -8.24
C PHE A 127 -9.80 -7.86 -6.98
N THR A 128 -10.65 -6.82 -6.88
CA THR A 128 -11.56 -6.61 -5.75
C THR A 128 -12.65 -7.68 -5.68
N THR A 129 -13.28 -8.00 -6.81
CA THR A 129 -14.35 -9.02 -6.86
C THR A 129 -13.80 -10.42 -6.63
N GLY A 130 -12.58 -10.69 -7.08
CA GLY A 130 -11.84 -11.92 -6.81
C GLY A 130 -11.33 -12.06 -5.37
N GLY A 131 -11.66 -11.17 -4.45
CA GLY A 131 -11.26 -11.24 -3.04
C GLY A 131 -9.79 -10.90 -2.81
N PHE A 132 -9.21 -10.05 -3.66
CA PHE A 132 -7.80 -9.66 -3.61
C PHE A 132 -6.83 -10.84 -3.81
N ASP A 133 -7.19 -11.77 -4.69
CA ASP A 133 -6.33 -12.91 -5.06
C ASP A 133 -5.17 -12.46 -5.94
N VAL A 134 -4.00 -12.35 -5.31
CA VAL A 134 -2.76 -11.90 -5.97
C VAL A 134 -2.32 -12.87 -7.08
N ARG A 135 -2.48 -14.18 -6.87
CA ARG A 135 -2.09 -15.18 -7.90
C ARG A 135 -2.94 -15.05 -9.14
N ARG A 136 -4.25 -14.85 -8.96
CA ARG A 136 -5.17 -14.60 -10.05
C ARG A 136 -4.79 -13.32 -10.81
N LEU A 137 -4.51 -12.23 -10.11
CA LEU A 137 -4.07 -10.97 -10.73
C LEU A 137 -2.80 -11.16 -11.56
N LEU A 138 -1.74 -11.74 -10.97
CA LEU A 138 -0.48 -11.98 -11.67
C LEU A 138 -0.69 -12.88 -12.90
N ARG A 139 -1.49 -13.94 -12.76
CA ARG A 139 -1.84 -14.80 -13.90
C ARG A 139 -2.55 -14.02 -15.00
N THR A 140 -3.51 -13.16 -14.65
CA THR A 140 -4.25 -12.33 -15.63
C THR A 140 -3.29 -11.41 -16.39
N ILE A 141 -2.35 -10.75 -15.69
CA ILE A 141 -1.35 -9.87 -16.31
C ILE A 141 -0.41 -10.68 -17.22
N CYS A 142 0.14 -11.80 -16.75
CA CYS A 142 1.07 -12.62 -17.54
C CYS A 142 0.44 -13.29 -18.76
N LEU A 143 -0.87 -13.52 -18.75
CA LEU A 143 -1.61 -14.06 -19.90
C LEU A 143 -2.13 -12.96 -20.84
N SER A 144 -1.90 -11.69 -20.52
CA SER A 144 -2.33 -10.58 -21.37
C SER A 144 -1.49 -10.45 -22.65
N ALA A 145 -2.08 -9.89 -23.69
CA ALA A 145 -1.34 -9.56 -24.91
C ALA A 145 -0.20 -8.55 -24.68
N ALA A 146 -0.31 -7.69 -23.65
CA ALA A 146 0.75 -6.76 -23.29
C ALA A 146 2.02 -7.49 -22.80
N TYR A 147 1.86 -8.51 -21.96
CA TYR A 147 2.99 -9.31 -21.45
C TYR A 147 3.63 -10.21 -22.51
N ALA A 148 2.84 -10.65 -23.51
CA ALA A 148 3.33 -11.51 -24.59
C ALA A 148 4.11 -10.76 -25.66
N ARG A 149 4.27 -9.44 -25.57
CA ARG A 149 5.00 -8.64 -26.55
C ARG A 149 6.51 -8.84 -26.43
N GLY A 150 7.21 -8.80 -27.54
CA GLY A 150 8.68 -8.89 -27.58
C GLY A 150 9.35 -7.61 -27.07
N ALA A 151 10.62 -7.73 -26.71
CA ALA A 151 11.46 -6.59 -26.37
C ALA A 151 11.63 -5.66 -27.57
N GLY A 152 11.60 -4.35 -27.36
CA GLY A 152 11.74 -3.36 -28.42
C GLY A 152 11.92 -1.94 -27.87
N PRO A 153 12.24 -0.98 -28.76
CA PRO A 153 12.53 0.39 -28.35
C PRO A 153 11.26 1.20 -28.02
N ASP A 154 10.09 0.77 -28.46
CA ASP A 154 8.82 1.48 -28.23
C ASP A 154 8.09 0.90 -27.01
N ALA A 155 8.48 1.37 -25.83
CA ALA A 155 7.83 0.99 -24.58
C ALA A 155 6.53 1.80 -24.31
N LYS A 156 6.17 2.75 -25.17
CA LYS A 156 4.98 3.58 -24.97
C LYS A 156 3.71 2.70 -25.03
N LEU A 157 2.85 2.86 -24.05
CA LEU A 157 1.62 2.06 -23.89
C LEU A 157 1.88 0.54 -23.94
N TRP A 158 3.04 0.12 -23.46
CA TRP A 158 3.49 -1.29 -23.49
C TRP A 158 3.43 -1.91 -24.91
N ALA A 159 3.72 -1.11 -25.94
CA ALA A 159 3.77 -1.58 -27.32
C ALA A 159 4.92 -2.58 -27.55
N SER A 160 5.99 -2.46 -26.77
CA SER A 160 7.06 -3.46 -26.63
C SER A 160 7.46 -3.62 -25.15
N PHE A 161 8.12 -4.72 -24.84
CA PHE A 161 8.64 -4.97 -23.49
C PHE A 161 9.92 -4.17 -23.24
N ALA A 162 9.93 -3.37 -22.17
CA ALA A 162 11.14 -2.67 -21.75
C ALA A 162 12.12 -3.67 -21.09
N LEU A 163 13.37 -3.71 -21.55
CA LEU A 163 14.40 -4.50 -20.89
C LEU A 163 14.73 -3.89 -19.53
N THR A 164 14.48 -4.61 -18.47
CA THR A 164 14.83 -4.21 -17.09
C THR A 164 15.95 -5.09 -16.57
N PRO A 165 16.95 -4.52 -15.87
CA PRO A 165 17.96 -5.33 -15.20
C PRO A 165 17.33 -6.26 -14.16
N VAL A 166 17.88 -7.48 -14.04
CA VAL A 166 17.48 -8.38 -12.96
C VAL A 166 17.89 -7.75 -11.62
N PRO A 167 17.02 -7.70 -10.60
CA PRO A 167 17.38 -7.23 -9.27
C PRO A 167 18.59 -7.97 -8.71
N ALA A 168 19.47 -7.27 -8.00
CA ALA A 168 20.75 -7.82 -7.55
C ALA A 168 20.60 -9.02 -6.59
N ASP A 169 19.59 -9.01 -5.76
CA ASP A 169 19.21 -10.10 -4.85
C ASP A 169 18.77 -11.37 -5.62
N VAL A 170 17.93 -11.20 -6.65
CA VAL A 170 17.48 -12.29 -7.51
C VAL A 170 18.66 -12.86 -8.33
N LEU A 171 19.54 -11.98 -8.82
CA LEU A 171 20.74 -12.40 -9.53
C LEU A 171 21.69 -13.18 -8.61
N LEU A 172 21.89 -12.73 -7.38
CA LEU A 172 22.72 -13.41 -6.39
C LEU A 172 22.17 -14.81 -6.08
N ASP A 173 20.88 -14.93 -5.82
CA ASP A 173 20.22 -16.21 -5.55
C ASP A 173 20.35 -17.20 -6.74
N ALA A 174 20.21 -16.68 -7.96
CA ALA A 174 20.35 -17.50 -9.17
C ALA A 174 21.78 -17.96 -9.45
N VAL A 175 22.81 -17.25 -8.93
CA VAL A 175 24.23 -17.64 -9.10
C VAL A 175 24.70 -18.60 -7.99
N VAL A 176 24.08 -18.53 -6.80
CA VAL A 176 24.48 -19.32 -5.62
C VAL A 176 23.71 -20.64 -5.52
N SER A 177 22.56 -20.77 -6.22
CA SER A 177 21.74 -22.00 -6.28
C SER A 177 22.25 -22.99 -7.32
#